data_1c47b74f5e10f217819c1d05ac49b390
#
_entry.id   1c47b74f5e10f217819c1d05ac49b390
#
_cell.length_a   1.000
_cell.length_b   1.000
_cell.length_c   1.000
_cell.angle_alpha   90.00
_cell.angle_beta   90.00
_cell.angle_gamma   90.00
#
_symmetry.space_group_name_H-M   'P 1'
#
loop_
_entity.id
_entity.type
_entity.pdbx_description
1 polymer ?
#
loop_
_entity_poly.entity_id
_entity_poly.type
_entity_poly.pdbx_seq_one_letter_code
_entity_poly.pdbx_strand_id
1 'polypeptide(L)'
;PAEQIGLIIDKAPYMKVADVMMMKFFLNLSILAIIVLSILFIFSIFNKNYWCRYFCPYGALIGILGWASVFRIVRNKKRCIDCGKCTVACPVYIEVEKKKVVYNVECLGCYDCVNSCPVDDTLDMKLLGFGKKIHYAVYAGLVVGLFVVFMNTARLTGYWYNNVPVQEYMERISDLDNPVYRHKQGEFEIE
;
A
#
# COMPACT_ATOMS: atom_id res chain seq x y z
N PRO A 1 2.59 6.54 27.82
CA PRO A 1 3.08 7.11 26.53
C PRO A 1 1.97 7.78 25.73
N ALA A 2 0.77 7.21 25.65
CA ALA A 2 -0.35 7.78 24.90
C ALA A 2 -0.86 9.12 25.48
N GLU A 3 -0.88 9.24 26.80
CA GLU A 3 -1.25 10.46 27.51
C GLU A 3 -0.27 11.62 27.24
N GLN A 4 1.01 11.32 27.11
CA GLN A 4 2.03 12.31 26.73
C GLN A 4 1.90 12.79 25.28
N ILE A 5 1.49 11.90 24.36
CA ILE A 5 1.23 12.24 22.97
C ILE A 5 -0.01 13.16 22.88
N GLY A 6 -1.07 12.87 23.63
CA GLY A 6 -2.24 13.75 23.74
C GLY A 6 -1.90 15.16 24.19
N LEU A 7 -1.04 15.29 25.23
CA LEU A 7 -0.57 16.58 25.73
C LEU A 7 0.29 17.35 24.70
N ILE A 8 1.05 16.65 23.85
CA ILE A 8 1.84 17.28 22.79
C ILE A 8 0.93 17.80 21.68
N ILE A 9 -0.09 17.03 21.29
CA ILE A 9 -1.07 17.40 20.26
C ILE A 9 -1.90 18.60 20.72
N ASP A 10 -2.28 18.64 21.98
CA ASP A 10 -3.07 19.76 22.55
C ASP A 10 -2.27 21.07 22.63
N LYS A 11 -0.95 20.96 22.80
CA LYS A 11 -0.02 22.11 22.80
C LYS A 11 0.46 22.56 21.41
N ALA A 12 0.13 21.81 20.35
CA ALA A 12 0.55 22.12 18.99
C ALA A 12 -0.65 22.51 18.12
N PRO A 13 -1.08 23.78 18.11
CA PRO A 13 -2.21 24.26 17.32
C PRO A 13 -2.06 23.95 15.82
N TYR A 14 -0.82 23.87 15.34
CA TYR A 14 -0.50 23.47 13.96
C TYR A 14 -1.05 22.09 13.57
N MET A 15 -1.02 21.11 14.46
CA MET A 15 -1.53 19.77 14.14
C MET A 15 -3.05 19.75 13.98
N LYS A 16 -3.78 20.54 14.78
CA LYS A 16 -5.24 20.70 14.65
C LYS A 16 -5.60 21.30 13.29
N VAL A 17 -4.87 22.34 12.89
CA VAL A 17 -5.04 22.98 11.57
C VAL A 17 -4.74 22.02 10.42
N ALA A 18 -3.67 21.23 10.51
CA ALA A 18 -3.28 20.28 9.46
C ALA A 18 -4.36 19.21 9.25
N ASP A 19 -4.95 18.65 10.31
CA ASP A 19 -6.02 17.65 10.22
C ASP A 19 -7.27 18.20 9.52
N VAL A 20 -7.70 19.41 9.89
CA VAL A 20 -8.85 20.08 9.25
C VAL A 20 -8.56 20.42 7.80
N MET A 21 -7.34 20.85 7.48
CA MET A 21 -6.95 21.12 6.09
C MET A 21 -6.92 19.86 5.24
N MET A 22 -6.45 18.73 5.76
CA MET A 22 -6.53 17.45 5.08
C MET A 22 -7.97 17.06 4.78
N MET A 23 -8.88 17.22 5.74
CA MET A 23 -10.29 16.92 5.53
C MET A 23 -10.91 17.86 4.50
N LYS A 24 -10.61 19.16 4.54
CA LYS A 24 -11.09 20.15 3.53
C LYS A 24 -10.57 19.85 2.13
N PHE A 25 -9.37 19.28 1.98
CA PHE A 25 -8.86 18.85 0.69
C PHE A 25 -9.80 17.82 0.03
N PHE A 26 -10.38 16.91 0.80
CA PHE A 26 -11.34 15.92 0.26
C PHE A 26 -12.75 16.49 0.05
N LEU A 27 -13.17 17.44 0.88
CA LEU A 27 -14.52 18.05 0.78
C LEU A 27 -14.59 19.15 -0.31
N ASN A 28 -13.53 19.94 -0.47
CA ASN A 28 -13.44 21.06 -1.38
C ASN A 28 -12.24 20.91 -2.30
N LEU A 29 -12.33 20.01 -3.27
CA LEU A 29 -11.28 19.77 -4.26
C LEU A 29 -11.06 21.03 -5.11
N SER A 30 -9.83 21.52 -5.16
CA SER A 30 -9.46 22.59 -6.08
C SER A 30 -9.51 22.08 -7.54
N ILE A 31 -9.73 22.99 -8.48
CA ILE A 31 -9.73 22.64 -9.92
C ILE A 31 -8.43 21.95 -10.31
N LEU A 32 -7.29 22.40 -9.78
CA LEU A 32 -5.99 21.77 -10.01
C LEU A 32 -5.96 20.32 -9.50
N ALA A 33 -6.49 20.06 -8.29
CA ALA A 33 -6.57 18.71 -7.74
C ALA A 33 -7.44 17.80 -8.62
N ILE A 34 -8.58 18.29 -9.11
CA ILE A 34 -9.46 17.54 -10.01
C ILE A 34 -8.72 17.21 -11.32
N ILE A 35 -7.99 18.15 -11.90
CA ILE A 35 -7.21 17.91 -13.12
C ILE A 35 -6.14 16.83 -12.88
N VAL A 36 -5.36 16.94 -11.81
CA VAL A 36 -4.30 15.99 -11.47
C VAL A 36 -4.89 14.60 -11.22
N LEU A 37 -5.97 14.48 -10.44
CA LEU A 37 -6.64 13.22 -10.17
C LEU A 37 -7.22 12.61 -11.45
N SER A 38 -7.78 13.43 -12.35
CA SER A 38 -8.31 12.96 -13.64
C SER A 38 -7.20 12.42 -14.54
N ILE A 39 -6.07 13.11 -14.60
CA ILE A 39 -4.89 12.66 -15.35
C ILE A 39 -4.39 11.31 -14.78
N LEU A 40 -4.23 11.21 -13.47
CA LEU A 40 -3.80 9.98 -12.81
C LEU A 40 -4.78 8.84 -13.03
N PHE A 41 -6.09 9.11 -13.00
CA PHE A 41 -7.13 8.13 -13.28
C PHE A 41 -7.01 7.60 -14.71
N ILE A 42 -6.86 8.48 -15.71
CA ILE A 42 -6.69 8.09 -17.12
C ILE A 42 -5.44 7.22 -17.27
N PHE A 43 -4.29 7.63 -16.73
CA PHE A 43 -3.07 6.83 -16.80
C PHE A 43 -3.20 5.47 -16.08
N SER A 44 -4.00 5.40 -15.03
CA SER A 44 -4.27 4.14 -14.29
C SER A 44 -5.11 3.14 -15.09
N ILE A 45 -5.91 3.60 -16.07
CA ILE A 45 -6.63 2.74 -17.01
C ILE A 45 -5.65 2.06 -17.97
N PHE A 46 -4.68 2.80 -18.49
CA PHE A 46 -3.70 2.27 -19.46
C PHE A 46 -2.63 1.40 -18.80
N ASN A 47 -2.19 1.75 -17.60
CA ASN A 47 -1.14 1.04 -16.88
C ASN A 47 -1.64 0.58 -15.51
N LYS A 48 -1.73 -0.73 -15.32
CA LYS A 48 -2.10 -1.31 -14.02
C LYS A 48 -1.15 -0.80 -12.92
N ASN A 49 -1.73 -0.40 -11.80
CA ASN A 49 -1.00 0.09 -10.62
C ASN A 49 -0.09 1.31 -10.87
N TYR A 50 -0.47 2.19 -11.83
CA TYR A 50 0.34 3.34 -12.24
C TYR A 50 0.81 4.21 -11.07
N TRP A 51 -0.13 4.61 -10.19
CA TRP A 51 0.18 5.42 -9.01
C TRP A 51 1.17 4.74 -8.07
N CYS A 52 0.89 3.48 -7.71
CA CYS A 52 1.71 2.72 -6.75
C CYS A 52 3.12 2.44 -7.27
N ARG A 53 3.28 2.37 -8.59
CA ARG A 53 4.56 2.04 -9.23
C ARG A 53 5.47 3.25 -9.40
N TYR A 54 4.91 4.42 -9.76
CA TYR A 54 5.72 5.58 -10.16
C TYR A 54 5.72 6.73 -9.16
N PHE A 55 4.67 6.91 -8.39
CA PHE A 55 4.48 8.09 -7.54
C PHE A 55 4.34 7.78 -6.05
N CYS A 56 3.93 6.57 -5.68
CA CYS A 56 3.66 6.26 -4.28
C CYS A 56 4.94 5.93 -3.52
N PRO A 57 5.33 6.71 -2.49
CA PRO A 57 6.50 6.40 -1.67
C PRO A 57 6.35 5.08 -0.90
N TYR A 58 5.12 4.69 -0.56
CA TYR A 58 4.83 3.37 0.01
C TYR A 58 5.11 2.23 -0.97
N GLY A 59 4.86 2.44 -2.27
CA GLY A 59 5.20 1.46 -3.31
C GLY A 59 6.71 1.19 -3.35
N ALA A 60 7.53 2.24 -3.24
CA ALA A 60 8.98 2.12 -3.16
C ALA A 60 9.42 1.37 -1.88
N LEU A 61 8.84 1.71 -0.72
CA LEU A 61 9.15 1.05 0.55
C LEU A 61 8.79 -0.45 0.51
N ILE A 62 7.59 -0.79 0.02
CA ILE A 62 7.16 -2.18 -0.16
C ILE A 62 8.06 -2.91 -1.16
N GLY A 63 8.51 -2.24 -2.22
CA GLY A 63 9.46 -2.79 -3.18
C GLY A 63 10.80 -3.18 -2.53
N ILE A 64 11.34 -2.34 -1.66
CA ILE A 64 12.57 -2.62 -0.90
C ILE A 64 12.36 -3.84 0.02
N LEU A 65 11.24 -3.87 0.76
CA LEU A 65 10.87 -5.02 1.59
C LEU A 65 10.65 -6.28 0.75
N GLY A 66 10.03 -6.13 -0.43
CA GLY A 66 9.83 -7.21 -1.41
C GLY A 66 11.15 -7.78 -1.91
N TRP A 67 12.20 -6.98 -2.02
CA TRP A 67 13.54 -7.47 -2.38
C TRP A 67 14.10 -8.43 -1.34
N ALA A 68 13.83 -8.21 -0.06
CA ALA A 68 14.22 -9.09 1.04
C ALA A 68 13.29 -10.30 1.22
N SER A 69 12.23 -10.44 0.41
CA SER A 69 11.27 -11.55 0.53
C SER A 69 11.94 -12.90 0.32
N VAL A 70 11.63 -13.83 1.22
CA VAL A 70 12.08 -15.23 1.15
C VAL A 70 11.21 -16.09 0.21
N PHE A 71 10.03 -15.58 -0.17
CA PHE A 71 9.10 -16.24 -1.09
C PHE A 71 9.35 -15.76 -2.51
N ARG A 72 9.63 -16.66 -3.45
CA ARG A 72 9.95 -16.30 -4.84
C ARG A 72 9.26 -17.23 -5.82
N ILE A 73 8.82 -16.67 -6.94
CA ILE A 73 8.37 -17.46 -8.09
C ILE A 73 9.61 -18.04 -8.77
N VAL A 74 9.61 -19.37 -8.92
CA VAL A 74 10.71 -20.11 -9.55
C VAL A 74 10.16 -20.84 -10.76
N ARG A 75 10.87 -20.71 -11.90
CA ARG A 75 10.54 -21.38 -13.15
C ARG A 75 11.43 -22.60 -13.38
N ASN A 76 10.80 -23.70 -13.76
CA ASN A 76 11.49 -24.87 -14.26
C ASN A 76 11.63 -24.78 -15.79
N LYS A 77 12.81 -24.41 -16.26
CA LYS A 77 13.08 -24.25 -17.69
C LYS A 77 12.88 -25.53 -18.52
N LYS A 78 13.09 -26.72 -17.91
CA LYS A 78 12.97 -28.00 -18.63
C LYS A 78 11.52 -28.33 -19.00
N ARG A 79 10.54 -27.85 -18.25
CA ARG A 79 9.11 -28.07 -18.50
C ARG A 79 8.44 -26.90 -19.22
N CYS A 80 9.12 -25.77 -19.33
CA CYS A 80 8.56 -24.58 -19.93
C CYS A 80 8.48 -24.71 -21.46
N ILE A 81 7.33 -24.39 -22.00
CA ILE A 81 7.06 -24.35 -23.45
C ILE A 81 7.21 -22.95 -24.04
N ASP A 82 7.72 -22.00 -23.28
CA ASP A 82 7.96 -20.59 -23.64
C ASP A 82 6.77 -19.88 -24.30
N CYS A 83 5.53 -20.15 -23.82
CA CYS A 83 4.29 -19.61 -24.38
C CYS A 83 3.96 -18.17 -23.97
N GLY A 84 4.71 -17.56 -23.07
CA GLY A 84 4.57 -16.14 -22.65
C GLY A 84 3.35 -15.82 -21.76
N LYS A 85 2.41 -16.74 -21.54
CA LYS A 85 1.18 -16.48 -20.79
C LYS A 85 1.43 -15.93 -19.38
N CYS A 86 2.48 -16.38 -18.70
CA CYS A 86 2.87 -15.92 -17.37
C CYS A 86 3.28 -14.44 -17.35
N THR A 87 3.92 -13.95 -18.41
CA THR A 87 4.31 -12.54 -18.57
C THR A 87 3.07 -11.68 -18.84
N VAL A 88 2.18 -12.13 -19.70
CA VAL A 88 0.92 -11.41 -20.00
C VAL A 88 0.00 -11.32 -18.78
N ALA A 89 -0.07 -12.39 -17.98
CA ALA A 89 -0.86 -12.43 -16.75
C ALA A 89 -0.29 -11.55 -15.63
N CYS A 90 1.00 -11.16 -15.71
CA CYS A 90 1.63 -10.38 -14.66
C CYS A 90 1.07 -8.95 -14.62
N PRO A 91 0.48 -8.49 -13.49
CA PRO A 91 -0.09 -7.15 -13.39
C PRO A 91 0.96 -6.03 -13.45
N VAL A 92 2.24 -6.35 -13.25
CA VAL A 92 3.37 -5.41 -13.30
C VAL A 92 4.31 -5.69 -14.46
N TYR A 93 3.88 -6.49 -15.45
CA TYR A 93 4.60 -6.76 -16.71
C TYR A 93 6.02 -7.31 -16.53
N ILE A 94 6.26 -8.13 -15.51
CA ILE A 94 7.55 -8.81 -15.34
C ILE A 94 7.66 -9.90 -16.39
N GLU A 95 8.77 -9.94 -17.14
CA GLU A 95 9.10 -11.00 -18.11
C GLU A 95 9.47 -12.29 -17.34
N VAL A 96 8.44 -12.98 -16.82
CA VAL A 96 8.61 -14.18 -15.99
C VAL A 96 9.23 -15.31 -16.78
N GLU A 97 8.90 -15.43 -18.07
CA GLU A 97 9.41 -16.45 -18.98
C GLU A 97 10.93 -16.39 -19.20
N LYS A 98 11.53 -15.21 -19.05
CA LYS A 98 12.98 -15.03 -19.23
C LYS A 98 13.79 -15.31 -17.97
N LYS A 99 13.12 -15.38 -16.80
CA LYS A 99 13.79 -15.50 -15.50
C LYS A 99 13.68 -16.92 -14.94
N LYS A 100 14.77 -17.45 -14.37
CA LYS A 100 14.75 -18.71 -13.61
C LYS A 100 14.11 -18.53 -12.23
N VAL A 101 14.43 -17.42 -11.58
CA VAL A 101 13.85 -16.97 -10.32
C VAL A 101 13.45 -15.51 -10.49
N VAL A 102 12.23 -15.16 -10.10
CA VAL A 102 11.73 -13.78 -10.22
C VAL A 102 12.26 -12.96 -9.05
N TYR A 103 13.41 -12.34 -9.24
CA TYR A 103 13.96 -11.30 -8.37
C TYR A 103 13.56 -9.95 -8.96
N ASN A 104 12.44 -9.41 -8.48
CA ASN A 104 12.00 -8.08 -8.87
C ASN A 104 11.31 -7.42 -7.68
N VAL A 105 11.66 -6.18 -7.40
CA VAL A 105 11.07 -5.34 -6.34
C VAL A 105 9.58 -5.09 -6.55
N GLU A 106 9.12 -5.15 -7.79
CA GLU A 106 7.72 -4.96 -8.18
C GLU A 106 6.87 -6.24 -8.07
N CYS A 107 7.48 -7.39 -7.76
CA CYS A 107 6.75 -8.66 -7.69
C CYS A 107 5.83 -8.69 -6.46
N LEU A 108 4.53 -8.71 -6.70
CA LEU A 108 3.48 -8.72 -5.66
C LEU A 108 3.25 -10.11 -5.04
N GLY A 109 3.83 -11.18 -5.62
CA GLY A 109 3.57 -12.56 -5.17
C GLY A 109 2.11 -13.01 -5.33
N CYS A 110 1.36 -12.43 -6.29
CA CYS A 110 -0.08 -12.64 -6.48
C CYS A 110 -0.48 -14.02 -7.03
N TYR A 111 0.46 -14.85 -7.44
CA TYR A 111 0.22 -16.16 -8.07
C TYR A 111 -0.40 -16.14 -9.48
N ASP A 112 -0.74 -15.02 -10.07
CA ASP A 112 -1.40 -14.96 -11.37
C ASP A 112 -0.58 -15.63 -12.47
N CYS A 113 0.73 -15.44 -12.47
CA CYS A 113 1.63 -16.11 -13.42
C CYS A 113 1.69 -17.64 -13.24
N VAL A 114 1.53 -18.14 -12.01
CA VAL A 114 1.48 -19.58 -11.71
C VAL A 114 0.16 -20.16 -12.20
N ASN A 115 -0.96 -19.50 -11.88
CA ASN A 115 -2.30 -19.94 -12.28
C ASN A 115 -2.52 -19.89 -13.79
N SER A 116 -1.84 -18.98 -14.50
CA SER A 116 -1.95 -18.84 -15.94
C SER A 116 -1.05 -19.80 -16.72
N CYS A 117 -0.21 -20.56 -16.05
CA CYS A 117 0.69 -21.50 -16.67
C CYS A 117 -0.07 -22.78 -17.10
N PRO A 118 -0.09 -23.13 -18.40
CA PRO A 118 -0.81 -24.31 -18.87
C PRO A 118 -0.08 -25.62 -18.57
N VAL A 119 1.16 -25.57 -18.08
CA VAL A 119 1.97 -26.74 -17.78
C VAL A 119 2.23 -26.80 -16.29
N ASP A 120 1.68 -27.82 -15.64
CA ASP A 120 1.83 -28.04 -14.22
C ASP A 120 3.30 -28.17 -13.80
N ASP A 121 3.59 -27.74 -12.57
CA ASP A 121 4.95 -27.79 -11.99
C ASP A 121 6.02 -26.99 -12.75
N THR A 122 5.62 -26.11 -13.67
CA THR A 122 6.55 -25.25 -14.41
C THR A 122 6.87 -23.98 -13.64
N LEU A 123 5.85 -23.37 -13.02
CA LEU A 123 5.97 -22.19 -12.16
C LEU A 123 5.44 -22.51 -10.78
N ASP A 124 6.26 -22.27 -9.77
CA ASP A 124 5.86 -22.47 -8.38
C ASP A 124 6.38 -21.33 -7.52
N MET A 125 5.65 -21.00 -6.45
CA MET A 125 6.22 -20.21 -5.37
C MET A 125 7.01 -21.12 -4.44
N LYS A 126 8.27 -20.77 -4.22
CA LYS A 126 9.19 -21.53 -3.36
C LYS A 126 9.78 -20.65 -2.27
N LEU A 127 10.03 -21.29 -1.14
CA LEU A 127 10.83 -20.68 -0.08
C LEU A 127 12.30 -20.73 -0.48
N LEU A 128 12.93 -19.57 -0.55
CA LEU A 128 14.34 -19.42 -0.91
C LEU A 128 15.20 -20.14 0.15
N GLY A 129 16.12 -20.99 -0.31
CA GLY A 129 16.98 -21.79 0.57
C GLY A 129 16.45 -23.18 0.88
N PHE A 130 15.15 -23.43 0.93
CA PHE A 130 14.58 -24.73 1.24
C PHE A 130 14.02 -25.46 0.02
N GLY A 131 13.86 -24.79 -1.11
CA GLY A 131 13.36 -25.38 -2.36
C GLY A 131 11.93 -25.97 -2.29
N LYS A 132 11.27 -25.88 -1.14
CA LYS A 132 9.91 -26.41 -0.93
C LYS A 132 8.88 -25.56 -1.64
N LYS A 133 7.97 -26.20 -2.34
CA LYS A 133 6.79 -25.57 -2.93
C LYS A 133 5.84 -25.15 -1.82
N ILE A 134 5.24 -23.99 -1.98
CA ILE A 134 4.23 -23.46 -1.06
C ILE A 134 2.92 -23.40 -1.83
N HIS A 135 1.92 -24.07 -1.32
CA HIS A 135 0.57 -24.01 -1.87
C HIS A 135 -0.02 -22.61 -1.63
N TYR A 136 -0.76 -22.08 -2.60
CA TYR A 136 -1.34 -20.72 -2.52
C TYR A 136 -2.20 -20.51 -1.24
N ALA A 137 -2.96 -21.53 -0.82
CA ALA A 137 -3.78 -21.45 0.40
C ALA A 137 -2.94 -21.31 1.68
N VAL A 138 -1.77 -21.96 1.73
CA VAL A 138 -0.83 -21.82 2.87
C VAL A 138 -0.25 -20.44 2.91
N TYR A 139 0.15 -19.90 1.75
CA TYR A 139 0.66 -18.53 1.64
C TYR A 139 -0.40 -17.50 2.03
N ALA A 140 -1.62 -17.62 1.49
CA ALA A 140 -2.73 -16.74 1.85
C ALA A 140 -3.08 -16.83 3.34
N GLY A 141 -3.14 -18.04 3.90
CA GLY A 141 -3.38 -18.26 5.32
C GLY A 141 -2.30 -17.64 6.21
N LEU A 142 -1.04 -17.68 5.78
CA LEU A 142 0.07 -17.06 6.50
C LEU A 142 -0.06 -15.54 6.50
N VAL A 143 -0.39 -14.93 5.36
CA VAL A 143 -0.58 -13.48 5.25
C VAL A 143 -1.75 -13.00 6.12
N VAL A 144 -2.91 -13.68 6.02
CA VAL A 144 -4.09 -13.37 6.84
C VAL A 144 -3.81 -13.59 8.32
N GLY A 145 -3.18 -14.71 8.68
CA GLY A 145 -2.81 -15.02 10.06
C GLY A 145 -1.90 -13.98 10.66
N LEU A 146 -0.88 -13.56 9.92
CA LEU A 146 0.05 -12.52 10.34
C LEU A 146 -0.67 -11.18 10.55
N PHE A 147 -1.57 -10.80 9.62
CA PHE A 147 -2.39 -9.61 9.77
C PHE A 147 -3.27 -9.66 11.03
N VAL A 148 -3.96 -10.78 11.25
CA VAL A 148 -4.82 -10.99 12.44
C VAL A 148 -4.00 -10.91 13.72
N VAL A 149 -2.81 -11.53 13.76
CA VAL A 149 -1.91 -11.47 14.92
C VAL A 149 -1.49 -10.02 15.20
N PHE A 150 -1.04 -9.27 14.20
CA PHE A 150 -0.64 -7.87 14.38
C PHE A 150 -1.81 -7.01 14.86
N MET A 151 -2.98 -7.16 14.24
CA MET A 151 -4.19 -6.41 14.61
C MET A 151 -4.60 -6.69 16.06
N ASN A 152 -4.62 -7.97 16.47
CA ASN A 152 -4.99 -8.32 17.85
C ASN A 152 -3.92 -7.87 18.84
N THR A 153 -2.64 -7.98 18.51
CA THR A 153 -1.57 -7.47 19.36
C THR A 153 -1.71 -5.96 19.56
N ALA A 154 -1.97 -5.20 18.50
CA ALA A 154 -2.18 -3.75 18.59
C ALA A 154 -3.41 -3.40 19.45
N ARG A 155 -4.50 -4.20 19.37
CA ARG A 155 -5.70 -4.03 20.24
C ARG A 155 -5.40 -4.34 21.70
N LEU A 156 -4.71 -5.44 21.98
CA LEU A 156 -4.39 -5.87 23.34
C LEU A 156 -3.40 -4.91 24.03
N THR A 157 -2.49 -4.33 23.28
CA THR A 157 -1.52 -3.35 23.77
C THR A 157 -2.06 -1.92 23.84
N GLY A 158 -3.31 -1.68 23.38
CA GLY A 158 -3.95 -0.36 23.38
C GLY A 158 -3.49 0.58 22.25
N TYR A 159 -2.57 0.16 21.40
CA TYR A 159 -2.08 1.00 20.28
C TYR A 159 -3.07 1.09 19.09
N TRP A 160 -4.14 0.29 19.12
CA TRP A 160 -5.16 0.29 18.06
C TRP A 160 -6.11 1.50 18.14
N TYR A 161 -6.36 1.99 19.34
CA TYR A 161 -7.30 3.07 19.57
C TYR A 161 -6.58 4.41 19.60
N ASN A 162 -7.15 5.40 18.93
CA ASN A 162 -6.72 6.77 19.14
C ASN A 162 -7.33 7.29 20.46
N ASN A 163 -6.61 8.17 21.15
CA ASN A 163 -7.04 8.75 22.41
C ASN A 163 -7.76 10.09 22.21
N VAL A 164 -8.21 10.41 20.99
CA VAL A 164 -8.93 11.64 20.71
C VAL A 164 -10.39 11.46 21.14
N PRO A 165 -10.90 12.24 22.09
CA PRO A 165 -12.28 12.15 22.56
C PRO A 165 -13.25 12.58 21.44
N VAL A 166 -14.43 11.96 21.41
CA VAL A 166 -15.48 12.26 20.42
C VAL A 166 -15.87 13.73 20.43
N GLN A 167 -15.84 14.37 21.62
CA GLN A 167 -16.12 15.79 21.80
C GLN A 167 -15.19 16.68 20.97
N GLU A 168 -13.90 16.34 20.91
CA GLU A 168 -12.92 17.08 20.11
C GLU A 168 -13.22 16.96 18.61
N TYR A 169 -13.66 15.79 18.14
CA TYR A 169 -14.12 15.64 16.75
C TYR A 169 -15.34 16.50 16.45
N MET A 170 -16.32 16.52 17.35
CA MET A 170 -17.53 17.33 17.19
C MET A 170 -17.22 18.83 17.19
N GLU A 171 -16.33 19.27 18.05
CA GLU A 171 -15.87 20.67 18.12
C GLU A 171 -15.16 21.08 16.81
N ARG A 172 -14.25 20.25 16.32
CA ARG A 172 -13.54 20.52 15.05
C ARG A 172 -14.48 20.53 13.84
N ILE A 173 -15.49 19.67 13.82
CA ILE A 173 -16.49 19.63 12.75
C ILE A 173 -17.38 20.88 12.80
N SER A 174 -17.77 21.36 13.99
CA SER A 174 -18.58 22.56 14.13
C SER A 174 -17.83 23.83 13.76
N ASP A 175 -16.50 23.84 13.87
CA ASP A 175 -15.62 24.98 13.59
C ASP A 175 -14.93 24.96 12.23
N LEU A 176 -15.39 24.12 11.31
CA LEU A 176 -14.80 23.95 9.99
C LEU A 176 -14.70 25.22 9.14
N ASP A 177 -15.60 26.17 9.37
CA ASP A 177 -15.67 27.43 8.61
C ASP A 177 -14.79 28.54 9.18
N ASN A 178 -14.08 28.28 10.29
CA ASN A 178 -13.16 29.22 10.89
C ASN A 178 -12.12 29.71 9.87
N PRO A 179 -11.90 31.05 9.76
CA PRO A 179 -10.93 31.62 8.84
C PRO A 179 -9.49 31.13 9.06
N VAL A 180 -9.14 30.66 10.25
CA VAL A 180 -7.83 30.02 10.57
C VAL A 180 -7.54 28.82 9.68
N TYR A 181 -8.58 28.09 9.24
CA TYR A 181 -8.45 26.94 8.33
C TYR A 181 -8.50 27.32 6.84
N ARG A 182 -8.50 28.61 6.51
CA ARG A 182 -8.41 29.07 5.11
C ARG A 182 -6.97 29.05 4.65
N HIS A 183 -6.70 28.29 3.59
CA HIS A 183 -5.39 28.28 2.95
C HIS A 183 -5.19 29.59 2.19
N LYS A 184 -4.39 30.50 2.72
CA LYS A 184 -3.89 31.67 2.00
C LYS A 184 -2.47 31.39 1.54
N GLN A 185 -2.30 30.87 0.31
CA GLN A 185 -1.01 30.81 -0.42
C GLN A 185 0.23 30.42 0.42
N GLY A 186 0.07 29.54 1.40
CA GLY A 186 1.19 29.07 2.24
C GLY A 186 1.52 29.92 3.46
N GLU A 187 0.84 31.03 3.69
CA GLU A 187 0.97 31.81 4.92
C GLU A 187 0.01 31.28 5.98
N PHE A 188 0.56 30.85 7.10
CA PHE A 188 -0.16 30.43 8.30
C PHE A 188 -0.07 31.56 9.32
N GLU A 189 -1.14 32.30 9.52
CA GLU A 189 -1.28 33.15 10.71
C GLU A 189 -1.68 32.24 11.87
N ILE A 190 -0.76 31.99 12.77
CA ILE A 190 -0.99 31.31 14.05
C ILE A 190 -1.02 32.42 15.08
N GLU A 191 -2.24 32.84 15.53
CA GLU A 191 -2.42 33.64 16.74
C GLU A 191 -2.29 32.79 17.99
#